data_2e28c302e49ce2b809e7035308e23d3f
#
_entry.id   2e28c302e49ce2b809e7035308e23d3f
#
_cell.length_a   1.000
_cell.length_b   1.000
_cell.length_c   1.000
_cell.angle_alpha   90.00
_cell.angle_beta   90.00
_cell.angle_gamma   90.00
#
_symmetry.space_group_name_H-M   'P 1'
#
loop_
_entity.id
_entity.type
_entity.pdbx_description
1 polymer ?
#
loop_
_entity_poly.entity_id
_entity_poly.type
_entity_poly.pdbx_seq_one_letter_code
_entity_poly.pdbx_strand_id
1 'polypeptide(L)'
;MYLSPVYTAAPAVADERVGAVFAALDSLGIPYIRFEHDATATMEDCAAVGKALEGTICKNLFLCNRQQTAFYLLTMPGDKPFHTKDLSAQIGSSRLSFAPPEKMEELLNTHPGSASVMGLLFDTERRVQ
;
A
#
# COMPACT_ATOMS: atom_id res chain seq x y z
N MET A 1 -6.29 -2.48 20.72
CA MET A 1 -6.55 -2.72 19.27
C MET A 1 -6.97 -4.16 19.06
N TYR A 2 -8.01 -4.37 18.25
CA TYR A 2 -8.47 -5.71 17.90
C TYR A 2 -7.55 -6.36 16.87
N LEU A 3 -7.23 -7.64 17.10
CA LEU A 3 -6.50 -8.49 16.15
C LEU A 3 -7.24 -9.82 16.02
N SER A 4 -7.61 -10.20 14.81
CA SER A 4 -8.24 -11.48 14.55
C SER A 4 -7.23 -12.64 14.64
N PRO A 5 -7.68 -13.90 14.61
CA PRO A 5 -6.80 -15.03 14.30
C PRO A 5 -6.16 -14.87 12.91
N VAL A 6 -5.09 -15.61 12.65
CA VAL A 6 -4.46 -15.67 11.33
C VAL A 6 -5.27 -16.60 10.42
N TYR A 7 -5.54 -16.14 9.20
CA TYR A 7 -6.24 -16.90 8.19
C TYR A 7 -5.34 -17.12 6.98
N THR A 8 -5.56 -18.22 6.26
CA THR A 8 -4.80 -18.57 5.04
C THR A 8 -5.67 -18.56 3.79
N ALA A 9 -6.91 -18.16 3.91
CA ALA A 9 -7.87 -18.10 2.81
C ALA A 9 -8.55 -16.73 2.79
N ALA A 10 -9.15 -16.39 1.64
CA ALA A 10 -9.91 -15.17 1.47
C ALA A 10 -11.12 -15.13 2.42
N PRO A 11 -11.57 -13.93 2.86
CA PRO A 11 -12.77 -13.82 3.67
C PRO A 11 -14.00 -14.25 2.88
N ALA A 12 -14.99 -14.82 3.57
CA ALA A 12 -16.24 -15.26 2.95
C ALA A 12 -17.05 -14.08 2.40
N VAL A 13 -16.95 -12.92 3.04
CA VAL A 13 -17.58 -11.67 2.61
C VAL A 13 -16.51 -10.59 2.57
N ALA A 14 -16.41 -9.92 1.41
CA ALA A 14 -15.47 -8.82 1.22
C ALA A 14 -16.10 -7.78 0.31
N ASP A 15 -15.69 -6.51 0.46
CA ASP A 15 -16.05 -5.50 -0.51
C ASP A 15 -15.36 -5.77 -1.87
N GLU A 16 -15.76 -5.05 -2.89
CA GLU A 16 -15.26 -5.26 -4.25
C GLU A 16 -13.73 -5.11 -4.35
N ARG A 17 -13.16 -4.13 -3.64
CA ARG A 17 -11.71 -3.89 -3.65
C ARG A 17 -10.95 -5.02 -2.99
N VAL A 18 -11.37 -5.41 -1.82
CA VAL A 18 -10.75 -6.50 -1.06
C VAL A 18 -10.90 -7.82 -1.81
N GLY A 19 -12.09 -8.08 -2.34
CA GLY A 19 -12.35 -9.28 -3.14
C GLY A 19 -11.45 -9.38 -4.37
N ALA A 20 -11.20 -8.27 -5.06
CA ALA A 20 -10.31 -8.23 -6.23
C ALA A 20 -8.87 -8.60 -5.87
N VAL A 21 -8.37 -8.14 -4.71
CA VAL A 21 -7.01 -8.46 -4.24
C VAL A 21 -6.87 -9.96 -3.98
N PHE A 22 -7.80 -10.55 -3.25
CA PHE A 22 -7.73 -11.98 -2.94
C PHE A 22 -7.92 -12.84 -4.21
N ALA A 23 -8.81 -12.43 -5.10
CA ALA A 23 -8.98 -13.13 -6.39
C ALA A 23 -7.69 -13.11 -7.21
N ALA A 24 -6.96 -11.99 -7.23
CA ALA A 24 -5.69 -11.89 -7.94
C ALA A 24 -4.63 -12.80 -7.32
N LEU A 25 -4.50 -12.80 -5.99
CA LEU A 25 -3.55 -13.67 -5.30
C LEU A 25 -3.85 -15.15 -5.56
N ASP A 26 -5.12 -15.54 -5.48
CA ASP A 26 -5.54 -16.92 -5.71
C ASP A 26 -5.30 -17.34 -7.16
N SER A 27 -5.59 -16.48 -8.12
CA SER A 27 -5.38 -16.76 -9.55
C SER A 27 -3.90 -16.92 -9.90
N LEU A 28 -3.03 -16.24 -9.19
CA LEU A 28 -1.57 -16.34 -9.36
C LEU A 28 -0.95 -17.47 -8.56
N GLY A 29 -1.73 -18.16 -7.74
CA GLY A 29 -1.25 -19.24 -6.89
C GLY A 29 -0.30 -18.76 -5.78
N ILE A 30 -0.43 -17.52 -5.34
CA ILE A 30 0.42 -16.94 -4.31
C ILE A 30 -0.15 -17.28 -2.94
N PRO A 31 0.56 -18.04 -2.10
CA PRO A 31 0.12 -18.29 -0.74
C PRO A 31 0.27 -17.02 0.11
N TYR A 32 -0.65 -16.81 1.03
CA TYR A 32 -0.64 -15.65 1.92
C TYR A 32 -1.19 -16.01 3.28
N ILE A 33 -0.90 -15.17 4.25
CA ILE A 33 -1.61 -15.13 5.53
C ILE A 33 -2.25 -13.76 5.67
N ARG A 34 -3.39 -13.71 6.32
CA ARG A 34 -4.09 -12.46 6.61
C ARG A 34 -4.68 -12.49 8.01
N PHE A 35 -4.91 -11.34 8.55
CA PHE A 35 -5.77 -11.16 9.69
C PHE A 35 -6.43 -9.78 9.61
N GLU A 36 -7.43 -9.58 10.46
CA GLU A 36 -8.18 -8.34 10.53
C GLU A 36 -7.81 -7.58 11.79
N HIS A 37 -7.80 -6.28 11.71
CA HIS A 37 -7.48 -5.41 12.83
C HIS A 37 -8.21 -4.08 12.69
N ASP A 38 -8.26 -3.34 13.80
CA ASP A 38 -8.76 -1.98 13.77
C ASP A 38 -7.84 -1.07 12.96
N ALA A 39 -8.35 0.09 12.56
CA ALA A 39 -7.53 1.07 11.84
C ALA A 39 -6.29 1.43 12.66
N THR A 40 -5.13 1.39 12.01
CA THR A 40 -3.86 1.71 12.66
C THR A 40 -3.63 3.22 12.59
N ALA A 41 -3.75 3.90 13.72
CA ALA A 41 -3.60 5.34 13.81
C ALA A 41 -2.20 5.77 14.28
N THR A 42 -1.42 4.84 14.85
CA THR A 42 -0.11 5.14 15.44
C THR A 42 0.95 4.17 14.97
N MET A 43 2.23 4.52 15.19
CA MET A 43 3.35 3.62 14.92
C MET A 43 3.32 2.40 15.85
N GLU A 44 2.80 2.56 17.07
CA GLU A 44 2.61 1.43 18.01
C GLU A 44 1.62 0.42 17.48
N ASP A 45 0.52 0.89 16.88
CA ASP A 45 -0.46 0.01 16.25
C ASP A 45 0.16 -0.77 15.09
N CYS A 46 0.96 -0.10 14.25
CA CYS A 46 1.67 -0.76 13.16
C CYS A 46 2.67 -1.79 13.67
N ALA A 47 3.37 -1.49 14.77
CA ALA A 47 4.31 -2.43 15.38
C ALA A 47 3.59 -3.67 15.93
N ALA A 48 2.42 -3.52 16.51
CA ALA A 48 1.61 -4.64 17.00
C ALA A 48 1.18 -5.56 15.85
N VAL A 49 0.78 -4.99 14.71
CA VAL A 49 0.44 -5.75 13.50
C VAL A 49 1.66 -6.50 12.98
N GLY A 50 2.81 -5.83 12.88
CA GLY A 50 4.05 -6.45 12.42
C GLY A 50 4.48 -7.62 13.30
N LYS A 51 4.34 -7.49 14.61
CA LYS A 51 4.65 -8.56 15.56
C LYS A 51 3.72 -9.77 15.36
N ALA A 52 2.43 -9.53 15.14
CA ALA A 52 1.47 -10.60 14.88
C ALA A 52 1.77 -11.35 13.59
N LEU A 53 2.27 -10.66 12.56
CA LEU A 53 2.67 -11.26 11.29
C LEU A 53 4.03 -11.95 11.35
N GLU A 54 4.80 -11.73 12.42
CA GLU A 54 6.20 -12.17 12.52
C GLU A 54 7.05 -11.66 11.35
N GLY A 55 6.76 -10.45 10.88
CA GLY A 55 7.42 -9.85 9.73
C GLY A 55 7.67 -8.37 9.91
N THR A 56 8.36 -7.79 8.93
CA THR A 56 8.62 -6.36 8.86
C THR A 56 7.52 -5.68 8.07
N ILE A 57 6.90 -4.66 8.67
CA ILE A 57 5.91 -3.84 7.98
C ILE A 57 6.63 -2.87 7.05
N CYS A 58 6.26 -2.90 5.77
CA CYS A 58 6.71 -1.91 4.80
C CYS A 58 5.86 -0.66 4.91
N LYS A 59 6.43 0.48 4.54
CA LYS A 59 5.64 1.68 4.25
C LYS A 59 5.53 1.86 2.75
N ASN A 60 4.37 2.29 2.31
CA ASN A 60 4.04 2.52 0.92
C ASN A 60 3.73 4.01 0.74
N LEU A 61 4.49 4.67 -0.11
CA LEU A 61 4.41 6.11 -0.30
C LEU A 61 3.99 6.40 -1.74
N PHE A 62 2.90 7.13 -1.90
CA PHE A 62 2.39 7.48 -3.21
C PHE A 62 2.75 8.93 -3.52
N LEU A 63 3.56 9.10 -4.56
CA LEU A 63 4.22 10.36 -4.88
C LEU A 63 3.92 10.79 -6.31
N CYS A 64 4.06 12.07 -6.57
CA CYS A 64 3.92 12.61 -7.92
C CYS A 64 4.94 13.73 -8.17
N ASN A 65 5.17 14.03 -9.45
CA ASN A 65 5.93 15.20 -9.83
C ASN A 65 5.09 16.47 -9.65
N ARG A 66 5.72 17.63 -9.83
CA ARG A 66 5.05 18.94 -9.64
C ARG A 66 3.82 19.09 -10.53
N GLN A 67 3.89 18.61 -11.76
CA GLN A 67 2.81 18.74 -12.75
C GLN A 67 1.69 17.70 -12.56
N GLN A 68 1.86 16.74 -11.68
CA GLN A 68 0.94 15.61 -11.51
C GLN A 68 0.72 14.83 -12.80
N THR A 69 1.78 14.67 -13.58
CA THR A 69 1.79 13.89 -14.84
C THR A 69 2.52 12.55 -14.69
N ALA A 70 3.30 12.39 -13.63
CA ALA A 70 4.00 11.15 -13.32
C ALA A 70 3.75 10.78 -11.87
N PHE A 71 3.40 9.51 -11.64
CA PHE A 71 3.05 8.99 -10.32
C PHE A 71 3.94 7.81 -9.97
N TYR A 72 4.30 7.71 -8.70
CA TYR A 72 5.24 6.70 -8.21
C TYR A 72 4.72 6.08 -6.92
N LEU A 73 4.81 4.78 -6.82
CA LEU A 73 4.54 4.05 -5.59
C LEU A 73 5.86 3.48 -5.08
N LEU A 74 6.33 4.00 -3.97
CA LEU A 74 7.56 3.53 -3.34
C LEU A 74 7.21 2.63 -2.16
N THR A 75 7.70 1.39 -2.21
CA THR A 75 7.62 0.46 -1.08
C THR A 75 9.00 0.34 -0.45
N MET A 76 9.10 0.59 0.84
CA MET A 76 10.37 0.57 1.54
C MET A 76 10.18 0.07 2.98
N PRO A 77 11.27 -0.32 3.68
CA PRO A 77 11.17 -0.70 5.08
C PRO A 77 10.54 0.41 5.92
N GLY A 78 9.63 0.04 6.82
CA GLY A 78 8.87 0.99 7.61
C GLY A 78 9.70 1.85 8.55
N ASP A 79 10.86 1.35 9.00
CA ASP A 79 11.77 2.03 9.90
C ASP A 79 12.83 2.88 9.20
N LYS A 80 12.91 2.81 7.86
CA LYS A 80 13.90 3.57 7.10
C LYS A 80 13.41 4.99 6.87
N PRO A 81 14.23 6.02 7.18
CA PRO A 81 13.87 7.41 6.88
C PRO A 81 13.69 7.65 5.39
N PHE A 82 12.74 8.49 5.04
CA PHE A 82 12.47 8.85 3.66
C PHE A 82 12.51 10.38 3.48
N HIS A 83 13.20 10.81 2.42
CA HIS A 83 13.27 12.21 2.01
C HIS A 83 12.98 12.32 0.52
N THR A 84 11.99 13.14 0.16
CA THR A 84 11.58 13.33 -1.24
C THR A 84 12.74 13.81 -2.12
N LYS A 85 13.62 14.62 -1.57
CA LYS A 85 14.81 15.13 -2.28
C LYS A 85 15.72 14.00 -2.77
N ASP A 86 15.94 12.99 -1.91
CA ASP A 86 16.81 11.87 -2.25
C ASP A 86 16.21 11.02 -3.37
N LEU A 87 14.94 10.69 -3.27
CA LEU A 87 14.26 9.93 -4.31
C LEU A 87 14.20 10.70 -5.62
N SER A 88 13.88 11.98 -5.58
CA SER A 88 13.84 12.83 -6.78
C SER A 88 15.16 12.79 -7.54
N ALA A 89 16.28 12.86 -6.82
CA ALA A 89 17.60 12.77 -7.41
C ALA A 89 17.87 11.38 -8.01
N GLN A 90 17.50 10.32 -7.30
CA GLN A 90 17.76 8.96 -7.73
C GLN A 90 17.03 8.59 -9.02
N ILE A 91 15.79 9.03 -9.19
CA ILE A 91 15.00 8.71 -10.38
C ILE A 91 15.06 9.78 -11.47
N GLY A 92 15.81 10.86 -11.25
CA GLY A 92 15.96 11.94 -12.22
C GLY A 92 14.68 12.74 -12.45
N SER A 93 13.83 12.85 -11.43
CA SER A 93 12.56 13.57 -11.50
C SER A 93 12.72 15.02 -11.03
N SER A 94 11.78 15.88 -11.42
CA SER A 94 11.53 17.14 -10.72
C SER A 94 11.16 16.84 -9.27
N ARG A 95 11.09 17.88 -8.43
CA ARG A 95 10.77 17.71 -7.02
C ARG A 95 9.48 16.92 -6.84
N LEU A 96 9.57 15.79 -6.14
CA LEU A 96 8.43 14.96 -5.80
C LEU A 96 7.69 15.52 -4.57
N SER A 97 6.41 15.26 -4.52
CA SER A 97 5.56 15.50 -3.36
C SER A 97 4.62 14.30 -3.20
N PHE A 98 3.98 14.22 -2.04
CA PHE A 98 2.93 13.21 -1.86
C PHE A 98 1.77 13.53 -2.79
N ALA A 99 1.27 12.51 -3.47
CA ALA A 99 0.14 12.68 -4.36
C ALA A 99 -1.14 13.00 -3.57
N PRO A 100 -2.04 13.83 -4.12
CA PRO A 100 -3.29 14.15 -3.43
C PRO A 100 -4.17 12.92 -3.20
N PRO A 101 -5.02 12.92 -2.16
CA PRO A 101 -5.93 11.80 -1.88
C PRO A 101 -6.82 11.43 -3.07
N GLU A 102 -7.25 12.39 -3.86
CA GLU A 102 -8.09 12.17 -5.05
C GLU A 102 -7.37 11.32 -6.09
N LYS A 103 -6.07 11.53 -6.25
CA LYS A 103 -5.25 10.75 -7.18
C LYS A 103 -4.98 9.35 -6.66
N MET A 104 -4.83 9.19 -5.38
CA MET A 104 -4.71 7.85 -4.78
C MET A 104 -5.98 7.03 -5.00
N GLU A 105 -7.14 7.64 -4.82
CA GLU A 105 -8.42 6.98 -5.07
C GLU A 105 -8.59 6.65 -6.55
N GLU A 106 -8.27 7.58 -7.44
CA GLU A 106 -8.38 7.40 -8.89
C GLU A 106 -7.48 6.28 -9.40
N LEU A 107 -6.22 6.26 -8.98
CA LEU A 107 -5.21 5.38 -9.55
C LEU A 107 -5.01 4.08 -8.79
N LEU A 108 -5.15 4.10 -7.47
CA LEU A 108 -4.91 2.93 -6.61
C LEU A 108 -6.18 2.39 -5.94
N ASN A 109 -7.30 3.08 -6.13
CA ASN A 109 -8.60 2.71 -5.55
C ASN A 109 -8.54 2.54 -4.03
N THR A 110 -7.81 3.42 -3.36
CA THR A 110 -7.67 3.44 -1.91
C THR A 110 -7.50 4.86 -1.39
N HIS A 111 -7.43 5.02 -0.09
CA HIS A 111 -7.29 6.30 0.58
C HIS A 111 -5.95 6.40 1.33
N PRO A 112 -5.53 7.61 1.74
CA PRO A 112 -4.31 7.77 2.55
C PRO A 112 -4.35 6.91 3.80
N GLY A 113 -3.22 6.28 4.09
CA GLY A 113 -3.08 5.31 5.18
C GLY A 113 -3.24 3.86 4.75
N SER A 114 -3.74 3.61 3.54
CA SER A 114 -3.97 2.26 3.03
C SER A 114 -3.28 2.00 1.68
N ALA A 115 -2.30 2.82 1.30
CA ALA A 115 -1.55 2.60 0.07
C ALA A 115 -0.86 1.24 0.10
N SER A 116 -0.93 0.50 -1.01
CA SER A 116 -0.40 -0.84 -1.13
C SER A 116 -0.02 -1.12 -2.57
N VAL A 117 0.97 -1.99 -2.76
CA VAL A 117 1.32 -2.52 -4.08
C VAL A 117 0.11 -3.20 -4.73
N MET A 118 -0.81 -3.72 -3.94
CA MET A 118 -2.05 -4.32 -4.46
C MET A 118 -2.94 -3.31 -5.19
N GLY A 119 -2.78 -2.01 -4.91
CA GLY A 119 -3.48 -0.95 -5.63
C GLY A 119 -3.15 -0.91 -7.12
N LEU A 120 -2.01 -1.47 -7.53
CA LEU A 120 -1.63 -1.54 -8.93
C LEU A 120 -2.59 -2.38 -9.77
N LEU A 121 -3.38 -3.25 -9.15
CA LEU A 121 -4.44 -4.00 -9.84
C LEU A 121 -5.48 -3.07 -10.49
N PHE A 122 -5.66 -1.88 -9.93
CA PHE A 122 -6.66 -0.91 -10.38
C PHE A 122 -6.07 0.13 -11.34
N ASP A 123 -4.75 0.15 -11.51
CA ASP A 123 -4.04 1.04 -12.43
C ASP A 123 -3.99 0.43 -13.83
N THR A 124 -5.16 0.33 -14.46
CA THR A 124 -5.31 -0.36 -15.75
C THR A 124 -4.59 0.36 -16.89
N GLU A 125 -4.37 1.65 -16.79
CA GLU A 125 -3.63 2.44 -17.78
C GLU A 125 -2.13 2.49 -17.53
N ARG A 126 -1.65 1.82 -16.48
CA ARG A 126 -0.24 1.75 -16.09
C ARG A 126 0.40 3.13 -15.91
N ARG A 127 -0.30 4.00 -15.21
CA ARG A 127 0.17 5.37 -14.94
C ARG A 127 1.12 5.45 -13.74
N VAL A 128 1.12 4.44 -12.87
CA VAL A 128 1.94 4.41 -11.65
C VAL A 128 3.21 3.59 -11.90
N GLN A 129 4.34 4.17 -11.52
CA GLN A 129 5.64 3.48 -11.57
C GLN A 129 6.06 3.02 -10.19
#